data_6caa32e696654cf90750378a13d0c566
#
_entry.id   6caa32e696654cf90750378a13d0c566
#
_cell.length_a   1.000
_cell.length_b   1.000
_cell.length_c   1.000
_cell.angle_alpha   90.00
_cell.angle_beta   90.00
_cell.angle_gamma   90.00
#
_symmetry.space_group_name_H-M   'P 1'
#
loop_
_entity.id
_entity.type
_entity.pdbx_description
1 polymer ?
#
loop_
_entity_poly.entity_id
_entity_poly.type
_entity_poly.pdbx_seq_one_letter_code
_entity_poly.pdbx_strand_id
1 'polypeptide(L)'
;MGDNVDVVREGPVARVVMHRGGNNAIAAELTAELQAAFEELGRDPECRVVVLQSEYERYFSVGADLGQMGGMDRTAPDAEDQVLEAMKRSTAGFEAIASCPKPVIARINGHALGGGCELTLCCDYRVMVEDGRSRIGQTESSLGIIPGAGGTQRLVRLVGRARALPLLYESVRLSAAEAEAIGLVNRAVAQDQLDATVDELAGRLARAATFAIAMIKDAVNRGQDLPLDEALGVEARNFARAALSEDAVIGIVAFFQKQQPEFRGR
;
A
#
# COMPACT_ATOMS: atom_id res chain seq x y z
N MET A 1 -10.47 0.67 -18.15
CA MET A 1 -9.08 0.64 -18.57
C MET A 1 -8.61 2.07 -18.63
N GLY A 2 -7.65 2.42 -17.79
CA GLY A 2 -6.99 3.72 -17.80
C GLY A 2 -5.78 3.72 -18.74
N ASP A 3 -5.18 4.89 -18.93
CA ASP A 3 -3.97 5.01 -19.74
C ASP A 3 -2.71 4.49 -19.01
N ASN A 4 -2.78 4.31 -17.67
CA ASN A 4 -1.64 3.95 -16.81
C ASN A 4 -1.95 2.83 -15.81
N VAL A 5 -3.24 2.51 -15.60
CA VAL A 5 -3.68 1.51 -14.60
C VAL A 5 -4.80 0.66 -15.17
N ASP A 6 -4.62 -0.65 -15.11
CA ASP A 6 -5.67 -1.63 -15.38
C ASP A 6 -6.17 -2.29 -14.09
N VAL A 7 -7.45 -2.62 -14.05
CA VAL A 7 -8.05 -3.44 -12.99
C VAL A 7 -8.50 -4.77 -13.56
N VAL A 8 -7.83 -5.84 -13.14
CA VAL A 8 -8.15 -7.22 -13.54
C VAL A 8 -8.85 -7.93 -12.39
N ARG A 9 -10.00 -8.56 -12.67
CA ARG A 9 -10.79 -9.28 -11.67
C ARG A 9 -10.55 -10.79 -11.75
N GLU A 10 -10.25 -11.40 -10.61
CA GLU A 10 -10.08 -12.84 -10.44
C GLU A 10 -10.96 -13.30 -9.27
N GLY A 11 -12.28 -13.38 -9.53
CA GLY A 11 -13.27 -13.64 -8.49
C GLY A 11 -13.26 -12.51 -7.44
N PRO A 12 -13.04 -12.81 -6.13
CA PRO A 12 -13.04 -11.81 -5.07
C PRO A 12 -11.72 -11.02 -4.95
N VAL A 13 -10.72 -11.34 -5.76
CA VAL A 13 -9.43 -10.64 -5.80
C VAL A 13 -9.40 -9.69 -6.99
N ALA A 14 -9.02 -8.44 -6.76
CA ALA A 14 -8.77 -7.45 -7.81
C ALA A 14 -7.27 -7.16 -7.90
N ARG A 15 -6.69 -7.21 -9.12
CA ARG A 15 -5.33 -6.79 -9.39
C ARG A 15 -5.34 -5.41 -10.01
N VAL A 16 -4.70 -4.46 -9.36
CA VAL A 16 -4.45 -3.12 -9.88
C VAL A 16 -3.04 -3.13 -10.48
N VAL A 17 -2.98 -3.07 -11.80
CA VAL A 17 -1.75 -3.24 -12.58
C VAL A 17 -1.30 -1.89 -13.10
N MET A 18 -0.14 -1.42 -12.66
CA MET A 18 0.48 -0.19 -13.15
C MET A 18 1.31 -0.48 -14.40
N HIS A 19 1.13 0.35 -15.46
CA HIS A 19 1.84 0.18 -16.74
C HIS A 19 2.30 1.49 -17.40
N ARG A 20 2.59 2.53 -16.58
CA ARG A 20 3.01 3.85 -17.08
C ARG A 20 4.47 3.87 -17.54
N GLY A 21 4.71 4.15 -18.83
CA GLY A 21 5.99 4.58 -19.37
C GLY A 21 7.19 3.62 -19.18
N GLY A 22 6.95 2.31 -18.99
CA GLY A 22 8.00 1.29 -18.86
C GLY A 22 8.65 1.17 -17.49
N ASN A 23 8.39 2.08 -16.56
CA ASN A 23 9.03 2.11 -15.25
C ASN A 23 8.13 2.61 -14.10
N ASN A 24 6.86 2.92 -14.39
CA ASN A 24 5.88 3.43 -13.44
C ASN A 24 6.38 4.67 -12.67
N ALA A 25 7.01 5.63 -13.38
CA ALA A 25 7.33 6.92 -12.79
C ALA A 25 6.04 7.61 -12.32
N ILE A 26 6.04 8.11 -11.08
CA ILE A 26 4.84 8.63 -10.42
C ILE A 26 4.59 10.05 -10.90
N ALA A 27 3.46 10.23 -11.57
CA ALA A 27 2.94 11.48 -12.06
C ALA A 27 1.47 11.64 -11.63
N ALA A 28 0.93 12.84 -11.79
CA ALA A 28 -0.43 13.16 -11.38
C ALA A 28 -1.48 12.23 -12.02
N GLU A 29 -1.27 11.86 -13.29
CA GLU A 29 -2.17 10.97 -14.04
C GLU A 29 -2.21 9.57 -13.41
N LEU A 30 -1.04 8.99 -13.12
CA LEU A 30 -0.96 7.67 -12.48
C LEU A 30 -1.64 7.67 -11.09
N THR A 31 -1.37 8.70 -10.29
CA THR A 31 -1.95 8.79 -8.94
C THR A 31 -3.45 9.02 -8.96
N ALA A 32 -3.97 9.78 -9.93
CA ALA A 32 -5.42 9.96 -10.11
C ALA A 32 -6.12 8.67 -10.53
N GLU A 33 -5.51 7.88 -11.43
CA GLU A 33 -6.05 6.58 -11.83
C GLU A 33 -5.99 5.55 -10.69
N LEU A 34 -4.91 5.54 -9.91
CA LEU A 34 -4.82 4.73 -8.69
C LEU A 34 -5.91 5.14 -7.68
N GLN A 35 -6.11 6.44 -7.45
CA GLN A 35 -7.18 6.92 -6.58
C GLN A 35 -8.55 6.39 -7.03
N ALA A 36 -8.89 6.58 -8.29
CA ALA A 36 -10.17 6.14 -8.84
C ALA A 36 -10.36 4.62 -8.67
N ALA A 37 -9.34 3.82 -9.01
CA ALA A 37 -9.37 2.37 -8.89
C ALA A 37 -9.58 1.92 -7.43
N PHE A 38 -8.82 2.46 -6.48
CA PHE A 38 -8.93 2.06 -5.08
C PHE A 38 -10.22 2.54 -4.42
N GLU A 39 -10.75 3.71 -4.78
CA GLU A 39 -12.05 4.18 -4.32
C GLU A 39 -13.21 3.31 -4.85
N GLU A 40 -13.16 2.90 -6.12
CA GLU A 40 -14.14 1.99 -6.70
C GLU A 40 -14.08 0.62 -6.03
N LEU A 41 -12.88 0.00 -5.96
CA LEU A 41 -12.67 -1.30 -5.34
C LEU A 41 -13.04 -1.32 -3.84
N GLY A 42 -12.78 -0.21 -3.15
CA GLY A 42 -13.15 -0.05 -1.74
C GLY A 42 -14.67 -0.15 -1.50
N ARG A 43 -15.48 0.37 -2.44
CA ARG A 43 -16.95 0.37 -2.37
C ARG A 43 -17.57 -0.92 -2.92
N ASP A 44 -16.83 -1.68 -3.72
CA ASP A 44 -17.35 -2.88 -4.37
C ASP A 44 -17.52 -4.04 -3.37
N PRO A 45 -18.74 -4.55 -3.14
CA PRO A 45 -18.98 -5.66 -2.22
C PRO A 45 -18.39 -7.00 -2.70
N GLU A 46 -18.19 -7.17 -4.01
CA GLU A 46 -17.62 -8.39 -4.59
C GLU A 46 -16.09 -8.41 -4.49
N CYS A 47 -15.45 -7.25 -4.31
CA CYS A 47 -14.02 -7.16 -4.07
C CYS A 47 -13.71 -7.42 -2.60
N ARG A 48 -12.86 -8.39 -2.31
CA ARG A 48 -12.44 -8.73 -0.95
C ARG A 48 -10.98 -8.43 -0.66
N VAL A 49 -10.12 -8.48 -1.69
CA VAL A 49 -8.67 -8.23 -1.58
C VAL A 49 -8.21 -7.49 -2.82
N VAL A 50 -7.28 -6.56 -2.65
CA VAL A 50 -6.64 -5.85 -3.75
C VAL A 50 -5.15 -6.20 -3.77
N VAL A 51 -4.61 -6.52 -4.96
CA VAL A 51 -3.19 -6.69 -5.21
C VAL A 51 -2.72 -5.53 -6.08
N LEU A 52 -1.81 -4.70 -5.57
CA LEU A 52 -1.14 -3.66 -6.35
C LEU A 52 0.15 -4.24 -6.94
N GLN A 53 0.30 -4.13 -8.26
CA GLN A 53 1.45 -4.69 -8.99
C GLN A 53 1.84 -3.86 -10.19
N SER A 54 3.01 -4.15 -10.75
CA SER A 54 3.51 -3.59 -12.01
C SER A 54 3.40 -4.61 -13.12
N GLU A 55 3.14 -4.14 -14.34
CA GLU A 55 3.30 -4.93 -15.57
C GLU A 55 4.78 -5.19 -15.90
N TYR A 56 5.68 -4.28 -15.50
CA TYR A 56 7.09 -4.33 -15.87
C TYR A 56 7.90 -5.20 -14.93
N GLU A 57 8.62 -6.18 -15.44
CA GLU A 57 9.42 -7.12 -14.65
C GLU A 57 10.51 -6.44 -13.80
N ARG A 58 11.14 -5.38 -14.34
CA ARG A 58 12.28 -4.72 -13.70
C ARG A 58 11.88 -3.72 -12.64
N TYR A 59 10.72 -3.12 -12.76
CA TYR A 59 10.31 -1.99 -11.92
C TYR A 59 8.90 -2.20 -11.37
N PHE A 60 8.78 -2.16 -10.06
CA PHE A 60 7.50 -1.86 -9.43
C PHE A 60 7.17 -0.37 -9.68
N SER A 61 8.08 0.53 -9.28
CA SER A 61 8.08 1.96 -9.64
C SER A 61 9.44 2.57 -9.31
N VAL A 62 9.91 3.49 -10.17
CA VAL A 62 11.16 4.23 -9.96
C VAL A 62 11.01 5.47 -9.06
N GLY A 63 9.79 5.79 -8.59
CA GLY A 63 9.48 6.99 -7.84
C GLY A 63 8.99 8.14 -8.71
N ALA A 64 9.11 9.38 -8.20
CA ALA A 64 8.56 10.56 -8.83
C ALA A 64 9.06 10.78 -10.27
N ASP A 65 8.16 11.24 -11.13
CA ASP A 65 8.52 11.70 -12.47
C ASP A 65 9.24 13.06 -12.37
N LEU A 66 10.57 13.01 -12.33
CA LEU A 66 11.41 14.20 -12.17
C LEU A 66 11.29 15.18 -13.35
N GLY A 67 10.83 14.69 -14.53
CA GLY A 67 10.56 15.55 -15.69
C GLY A 67 9.46 16.59 -15.39
N GLN A 68 8.46 16.23 -14.61
CA GLN A 68 7.38 17.14 -14.21
C GLN A 68 7.82 18.19 -13.16
N MET A 69 8.93 17.94 -12.45
CA MET A 69 9.47 18.90 -11.47
C MET A 69 10.34 20.00 -12.11
N GLY A 70 10.74 19.84 -13.37
CA GLY A 70 11.71 20.71 -14.04
C GLY A 70 11.16 22.08 -14.50
N GLY A 71 9.84 22.25 -14.59
CA GLY A 71 9.18 23.47 -15.10
C GLY A 71 8.80 24.50 -14.03
N MET A 72 9.15 24.27 -12.76
CA MET A 72 8.74 25.13 -11.65
C MET A 72 9.59 26.40 -11.55
N ASP A 73 8.96 27.57 -11.50
CA ASP A 73 9.64 28.82 -11.14
C ASP A 73 9.83 28.87 -9.61
N ARG A 74 11.05 28.54 -9.17
CA ARG A 74 11.43 28.50 -7.75
C ARG A 74 11.58 29.89 -7.13
N THR A 75 11.50 30.95 -7.92
CA THR A 75 11.63 32.34 -7.48
C THR A 75 10.29 33.06 -7.37
N ALA A 76 9.21 32.43 -7.79
CA ALA A 76 7.86 32.98 -7.68
C ALA A 76 7.48 33.18 -6.19
N PRO A 77 6.83 34.28 -5.83
CA PRO A 77 6.44 34.57 -4.44
C PRO A 77 5.54 33.51 -3.80
N ASP A 78 4.80 32.76 -4.61
CA ASP A 78 3.88 31.68 -4.23
C ASP A 78 4.39 30.29 -4.59
N ALA A 79 5.71 30.14 -4.86
CA ALA A 79 6.30 28.87 -5.27
C ALA A 79 6.04 27.74 -4.25
N GLU A 80 6.13 28.03 -2.95
CA GLU A 80 5.86 27.03 -1.89
C GLU A 80 4.40 26.58 -1.93
N ASP A 81 3.45 27.49 -2.07
CA ASP A 81 2.02 27.15 -2.15
C ASP A 81 1.71 26.31 -3.40
N GLN A 82 2.33 26.63 -4.54
CA GLN A 82 2.19 25.83 -5.77
C GLN A 82 2.71 24.41 -5.57
N VAL A 83 3.85 24.23 -4.89
CA VAL A 83 4.38 22.90 -4.54
C VAL A 83 3.42 22.17 -3.63
N LEU A 84 2.93 22.79 -2.56
CA LEU A 84 1.99 22.17 -1.62
C LEU A 84 0.70 21.70 -2.33
N GLU A 85 0.14 22.52 -3.22
CA GLU A 85 -1.05 22.11 -3.99
C GLU A 85 -0.77 20.99 -4.99
N ALA A 86 0.41 20.97 -5.62
CA ALA A 86 0.83 19.87 -6.47
C ALA A 86 1.00 18.57 -5.66
N MET A 87 1.61 18.66 -4.47
CA MET A 87 1.76 17.53 -3.56
C MET A 87 0.41 16.97 -3.10
N LYS A 88 -0.54 17.79 -2.70
CA LYS A 88 -1.89 17.33 -2.32
C LYS A 88 -2.54 16.49 -3.43
N ARG A 89 -2.45 16.98 -4.69
CA ARG A 89 -2.99 16.21 -5.83
C ARG A 89 -2.25 14.90 -6.07
N SER A 90 -0.92 14.93 -6.02
CA SER A 90 -0.12 13.73 -6.29
C SER A 90 -0.15 12.69 -5.17
N THR A 91 -0.52 13.07 -3.93
CA THR A 91 -0.63 12.14 -2.80
C THR A 91 -2.02 11.51 -2.64
N ALA A 92 -3.04 11.99 -3.33
CA ALA A 92 -4.40 11.47 -3.20
C ALA A 92 -4.51 9.96 -3.51
N GLY A 93 -3.78 9.47 -4.53
CA GLY A 93 -3.71 8.04 -4.84
C GLY A 93 -3.09 7.20 -3.72
N PHE A 94 -2.08 7.73 -3.03
CA PHE A 94 -1.45 7.05 -1.89
C PHE A 94 -2.42 6.94 -0.71
N GLU A 95 -3.17 8.00 -0.42
CA GLU A 95 -4.19 7.98 0.63
C GLU A 95 -5.35 7.03 0.30
N ALA A 96 -5.77 6.95 -0.97
CA ALA A 96 -6.79 6.01 -1.41
C ALA A 96 -6.35 4.54 -1.20
N ILE A 97 -5.07 4.22 -1.46
CA ILE A 97 -4.50 2.90 -1.18
C ILE A 97 -4.50 2.61 0.33
N ALA A 98 -3.98 3.55 1.13
CA ALA A 98 -3.83 3.37 2.58
C ALA A 98 -5.18 3.27 3.31
N SER A 99 -6.19 4.03 2.87
CA SER A 99 -7.54 4.07 3.44
C SER A 99 -8.50 3.02 2.85
N CYS A 100 -8.09 2.28 1.81
CA CYS A 100 -8.92 1.24 1.21
C CYS A 100 -9.38 0.24 2.28
N PRO A 101 -10.68 -0.02 2.45
CA PRO A 101 -11.19 -0.91 3.50
C PRO A 101 -10.87 -2.39 3.23
N LYS A 102 -10.38 -2.71 2.04
CA LYS A 102 -9.96 -4.07 1.69
C LYS A 102 -8.49 -4.28 2.07
N PRO A 103 -8.07 -5.52 2.41
CA PRO A 103 -6.64 -5.84 2.47
C PRO A 103 -5.96 -5.52 1.14
N VAL A 104 -4.82 -4.82 1.22
CA VAL A 104 -4.02 -4.44 0.05
C VAL A 104 -2.65 -5.11 0.13
N ILE A 105 -2.28 -5.84 -0.92
CA ILE A 105 -1.00 -6.54 -1.03
C ILE A 105 -0.18 -5.87 -2.14
N ALA A 106 1.02 -5.38 -1.82
CA ALA A 106 1.99 -4.99 -2.82
C ALA A 106 2.76 -6.23 -3.30
N ARG A 107 2.61 -6.57 -4.59
CA ARG A 107 3.43 -7.55 -5.30
C ARG A 107 4.62 -6.82 -5.93
N ILE A 108 5.75 -6.85 -5.24
CA ILE A 108 6.93 -6.07 -5.61
C ILE A 108 7.85 -6.96 -6.46
N ASN A 109 7.67 -6.89 -7.78
CA ASN A 109 8.35 -7.73 -8.76
C ASN A 109 9.66 -7.13 -9.31
N GLY A 110 10.05 -5.94 -8.83
CA GLY A 110 11.24 -5.23 -9.27
C GLY A 110 11.58 -4.08 -8.34
N HIS A 111 12.38 -3.13 -8.82
CA HIS A 111 12.75 -1.96 -8.03
C HIS A 111 11.54 -1.16 -7.55
N ALA A 112 11.50 -0.83 -6.25
CA ALA A 112 10.53 0.06 -5.61
C ALA A 112 11.29 1.20 -4.92
N LEU A 113 11.52 2.31 -5.64
CA LEU A 113 12.41 3.37 -5.19
C LEU A 113 11.65 4.69 -4.99
N GLY A 114 12.04 5.47 -3.99
CA GLY A 114 11.42 6.75 -3.68
C GLY A 114 9.91 6.63 -3.51
N GLY A 115 9.13 7.41 -4.26
CA GLY A 115 7.67 7.31 -4.29
C GLY A 115 7.16 5.89 -4.57
N GLY A 116 7.92 5.04 -5.31
CA GLY A 116 7.58 3.63 -5.50
C GLY A 116 7.67 2.83 -4.19
N CYS A 117 8.64 3.12 -3.34
CA CYS A 117 8.69 2.60 -1.98
C CYS A 117 7.51 3.15 -1.14
N GLU A 118 7.19 4.44 -1.27
CA GLU A 118 6.06 5.06 -0.58
C GLU A 118 4.71 4.42 -0.94
N LEU A 119 4.49 4.04 -2.22
CA LEU A 119 3.31 3.26 -2.63
C LEU A 119 3.21 1.94 -1.87
N THR A 120 4.35 1.24 -1.72
CA THR A 120 4.35 -0.03 -0.98
C THR A 120 4.07 0.15 0.51
N LEU A 121 4.48 1.29 1.09
CA LEU A 121 4.19 1.65 2.49
C LEU A 121 2.71 1.96 2.75
N CYS A 122 1.93 2.25 1.70
CA CYS A 122 0.47 2.41 1.79
C CYS A 122 -0.28 1.06 1.80
N CYS A 123 0.37 -0.03 1.39
CA CYS A 123 -0.21 -1.37 1.37
C CYS A 123 -0.11 -2.05 2.74
N ASP A 124 -1.03 -3.00 3.02
CA ASP A 124 -1.01 -3.75 4.29
C ASP A 124 0.09 -4.82 4.28
N TYR A 125 0.29 -5.49 3.15
CA TYR A 125 1.31 -6.51 2.95
C TYR A 125 2.24 -6.13 1.78
N ARG A 126 3.52 -6.50 1.91
CA ARG A 126 4.58 -6.33 0.92
C ARG A 126 5.27 -7.68 0.71
N VAL A 127 5.11 -8.25 -0.48
CA VAL A 127 5.84 -9.45 -0.91
C VAL A 127 6.79 -9.03 -2.03
N MET A 128 8.09 -9.21 -1.83
CA MET A 128 9.12 -8.72 -2.74
C MET A 128 9.95 -9.87 -3.32
N VAL A 129 10.25 -9.74 -4.60
CA VAL A 129 11.15 -10.66 -5.28
C VAL A 129 12.58 -10.53 -4.75
N GLU A 130 13.20 -11.68 -4.42
CA GLU A 130 14.65 -11.78 -4.15
C GLU A 130 15.34 -12.37 -5.40
N ASP A 131 15.80 -11.49 -6.27
CA ASP A 131 16.46 -11.80 -7.55
C ASP A 131 17.93 -11.34 -7.60
N GLY A 132 18.44 -10.88 -6.47
CA GLY A 132 19.79 -10.32 -6.32
C GLY A 132 19.96 -8.92 -6.90
N ARG A 133 18.98 -8.39 -7.67
CA ARG A 133 19.07 -7.11 -8.39
C ARG A 133 18.08 -6.08 -7.89
N SER A 134 16.85 -6.48 -7.63
CA SER A 134 15.76 -5.60 -7.18
C SER A 134 16.09 -4.94 -5.84
N ARG A 135 15.71 -3.68 -5.70
CA ARG A 135 15.99 -2.86 -4.52
C ARG A 135 14.74 -2.09 -4.10
N ILE A 136 14.63 -1.88 -2.79
CA ILE A 136 13.59 -1.03 -2.20
C ILE A 136 14.23 0.03 -1.29
N GLY A 137 13.73 1.25 -1.30
CA GLY A 137 14.22 2.32 -0.42
C GLY A 137 13.80 3.71 -0.86
N GLN A 138 14.05 4.68 0.03
CA GLN A 138 13.84 6.10 -0.21
C GLN A 138 15.12 6.69 -0.81
N THR A 139 15.02 7.36 -1.95
CA THR A 139 16.18 7.85 -2.71
C THR A 139 16.25 9.36 -2.82
N GLU A 140 15.32 10.06 -2.20
CA GLU A 140 15.06 11.48 -2.35
C GLU A 140 16.19 12.35 -1.84
N SER A 141 16.86 11.98 -0.72
CA SER A 141 17.94 12.78 -0.15
C SER A 141 19.15 12.91 -1.09
N SER A 142 19.40 11.89 -1.94
CA SER A 142 20.43 11.97 -2.97
C SER A 142 20.12 13.00 -4.08
N LEU A 143 18.88 13.48 -4.15
CA LEU A 143 18.42 14.53 -5.08
C LEU A 143 18.27 15.89 -4.38
N GLY A 144 18.61 16.00 -3.08
CA GLY A 144 18.44 17.21 -2.30
C GLY A 144 17.01 17.53 -1.90
N ILE A 145 16.11 16.52 -1.93
CA ILE A 145 14.71 16.61 -1.50
C ILE A 145 14.40 15.55 -0.47
N ILE A 146 13.18 15.53 0.05
CA ILE A 146 12.69 14.52 0.99
C ILE A 146 11.56 13.69 0.36
N PRO A 147 11.26 12.48 0.88
CA PRO A 147 10.04 11.76 0.53
C PRO A 147 8.81 12.62 0.76
N GLY A 148 7.92 12.67 -0.22
CA GLY A 148 6.78 13.60 -0.20
C GLY A 148 5.40 12.92 -0.10
N ALA A 149 5.33 11.59 -0.24
CA ALA A 149 4.08 10.83 -0.21
C ALA A 149 3.93 9.95 1.04
N GLY A 150 4.57 10.34 2.14
CA GLY A 150 4.45 9.70 3.44
C GLY A 150 5.65 8.85 3.86
N GLY A 151 6.72 8.77 3.06
CA GLY A 151 7.90 7.97 3.37
C GLY A 151 8.55 8.34 4.70
N THR A 152 8.67 9.64 5.02
CA THR A 152 9.20 10.09 6.30
C THR A 152 8.33 9.67 7.50
N GLN A 153 7.05 9.47 7.30
CA GLN A 153 6.09 9.14 8.34
C GLN A 153 5.82 7.63 8.44
N ARG A 154 5.45 7.00 7.31
CA ARG A 154 5.09 5.57 7.28
C ARG A 154 6.29 4.67 7.51
N LEU A 155 7.47 4.99 6.95
CA LEU A 155 8.68 4.19 7.17
C LEU A 155 9.10 4.19 8.65
N VAL A 156 9.09 5.37 9.30
CA VAL A 156 9.45 5.47 10.73
C VAL A 156 8.49 4.67 11.62
N ARG A 157 7.18 4.71 11.30
CA ARG A 157 6.18 3.93 12.06
C ARG A 157 6.33 2.43 11.84
N LEU A 158 6.77 2.02 10.66
CA LEU A 158 6.92 0.60 10.31
C LEU A 158 8.19 -0.03 10.90
N VAL A 159 9.37 0.59 10.71
CA VAL A 159 10.65 -0.03 11.08
C VAL A 159 11.32 0.63 12.29
N GLY A 160 10.71 1.66 12.84
CA GLY A 160 11.24 2.45 13.96
C GLY A 160 12.28 3.49 13.52
N ARG A 161 12.38 4.57 14.32
CA ARG A 161 13.21 5.75 14.00
C ARG A 161 14.68 5.41 13.77
N ALA A 162 15.24 4.50 14.60
CA ALA A 162 16.65 4.16 14.53
C ALA A 162 17.05 3.50 13.21
N ARG A 163 16.16 2.70 12.59
CA ARG A 163 16.39 2.08 11.28
C ARG A 163 16.01 3.02 10.13
N ALA A 164 14.93 3.79 10.28
CA ALA A 164 14.43 4.64 9.20
C ALA A 164 15.36 5.80 8.87
N LEU A 165 15.94 6.50 9.87
CA LEU A 165 16.76 7.69 9.62
C LEU A 165 18.01 7.42 8.76
N PRO A 166 18.84 6.38 9.01
CA PRO A 166 19.94 6.06 8.10
C PRO A 166 19.46 5.74 6.68
N LEU A 167 18.34 5.01 6.52
CA LEU A 167 17.80 4.70 5.19
C LEU A 167 17.38 5.96 4.43
N LEU A 168 16.77 6.93 5.14
CA LEU A 168 16.32 8.20 4.57
C LEU A 168 17.52 9.14 4.25
N TYR A 169 18.49 9.25 5.16
CA TYR A 169 19.59 10.20 5.03
C TYR A 169 20.60 9.78 3.96
N GLU A 170 20.87 8.49 3.86
CA GLU A 170 21.91 7.93 3.00
C GLU A 170 21.33 7.36 1.69
N SER A 171 20.01 7.50 1.47
CA SER A 171 19.32 6.94 0.29
C SER A 171 19.63 5.45 0.09
N VAL A 172 19.65 4.68 1.18
CA VAL A 172 19.99 3.25 1.15
C VAL A 172 18.94 2.47 0.36
N ARG A 173 19.43 1.57 -0.49
CA ARG A 173 18.61 0.69 -1.33
C ARG A 173 18.82 -0.75 -0.88
N LEU A 174 17.85 -1.28 -0.13
CA LEU A 174 17.91 -2.63 0.42
C LEU A 174 17.55 -3.69 -0.63
N SER A 175 18.19 -4.86 -0.55
CA SER A 175 17.69 -6.09 -1.17
C SER A 175 16.39 -6.54 -0.49
N ALA A 176 15.67 -7.49 -1.08
CA ALA A 176 14.45 -8.03 -0.47
C ALA A 176 14.74 -8.71 0.88
N ALA A 177 15.83 -9.47 0.98
CA ALA A 177 16.24 -10.13 2.22
C ALA A 177 16.60 -9.15 3.34
N GLU A 178 17.33 -8.06 3.03
CA GLU A 178 17.63 -7.01 4.00
C GLU A 178 16.35 -6.27 4.44
N ALA A 179 15.43 -6.00 3.52
CA ALA A 179 14.15 -5.36 3.79
C ALA A 179 13.24 -6.24 4.66
N GLU A 180 13.23 -7.57 4.44
CA GLU A 180 12.52 -8.53 5.30
C GLU A 180 13.14 -8.56 6.70
N ALA A 181 14.46 -8.61 6.82
CA ALA A 181 15.15 -8.67 8.10
C ALA A 181 14.85 -7.49 9.03
N ILE A 182 14.53 -6.31 8.47
CA ILE A 182 14.14 -5.13 9.26
C ILE A 182 12.62 -4.93 9.36
N GLY A 183 11.81 -5.77 8.73
CA GLY A 183 10.35 -5.68 8.70
C GLY A 183 9.80 -4.66 7.71
N LEU A 184 10.61 -4.16 6.77
CA LEU A 184 10.12 -3.28 5.70
C LEU A 184 9.27 -4.05 4.70
N VAL A 185 9.59 -5.30 4.38
CA VAL A 185 8.73 -6.22 3.64
C VAL A 185 8.33 -7.41 4.50
N ASN A 186 7.18 -8.02 4.21
CA ASN A 186 6.66 -9.16 4.97
C ASN A 186 7.29 -10.48 4.52
N ARG A 187 7.67 -10.57 3.24
CA ARG A 187 8.27 -11.75 2.62
C ARG A 187 9.20 -11.37 1.48
N ALA A 188 10.42 -11.92 1.50
CA ALA A 188 11.33 -11.98 0.38
C ALA A 188 11.25 -13.39 -0.22
N VAL A 189 10.98 -13.51 -1.52
CA VAL A 189 10.75 -14.80 -2.18
C VAL A 189 11.46 -14.86 -3.54
N ALA A 190 11.87 -16.04 -3.95
CA ALA A 190 12.44 -16.24 -5.29
C ALA A 190 11.45 -15.84 -6.40
N GLN A 191 11.96 -15.47 -7.57
CA GLN A 191 11.17 -14.98 -8.70
C GLN A 191 10.02 -15.92 -9.08
N ASP A 192 10.29 -17.21 -9.12
CA ASP A 192 9.32 -18.26 -9.47
C ASP A 192 8.29 -18.56 -8.36
N GLN A 193 8.49 -18.02 -7.15
CA GLN A 193 7.59 -18.16 -6.01
C GLN A 193 6.72 -16.92 -5.76
N LEU A 194 7.01 -15.79 -6.43
CA LEU A 194 6.36 -14.52 -6.12
C LEU A 194 4.85 -14.59 -6.32
N ASP A 195 4.41 -15.07 -7.49
CA ASP A 195 2.99 -15.15 -7.81
C ASP A 195 2.27 -16.14 -6.88
N ALA A 196 2.81 -17.33 -6.71
CA ALA A 196 2.22 -18.35 -5.83
C ALA A 196 2.07 -17.85 -4.38
N THR A 197 3.07 -17.11 -3.87
CA THR A 197 3.02 -16.54 -2.51
C THR A 197 1.95 -15.46 -2.39
N VAL A 198 1.84 -14.56 -3.38
CA VAL A 198 0.84 -13.50 -3.39
C VAL A 198 -0.57 -14.09 -3.54
N ASP A 199 -0.75 -15.08 -4.42
CA ASP A 199 -2.03 -15.73 -4.68
C ASP A 199 -2.53 -16.51 -3.46
N GLU A 200 -1.65 -17.24 -2.79
CA GLU A 200 -1.97 -17.93 -1.53
C GLU A 200 -2.43 -16.93 -0.46
N LEU A 201 -1.70 -15.83 -0.27
CA LEU A 201 -2.04 -14.79 0.69
C LEU A 201 -3.38 -14.13 0.34
N ALA A 202 -3.56 -13.72 -0.92
CA ALA A 202 -4.80 -13.09 -1.40
C ALA A 202 -6.00 -14.04 -1.24
N GLY A 203 -5.86 -15.30 -1.65
CA GLY A 203 -6.91 -16.29 -1.52
C GLY A 203 -7.27 -16.59 -0.05
N ARG A 204 -6.29 -16.63 0.85
CA ARG A 204 -6.53 -16.78 2.30
C ARG A 204 -7.29 -15.59 2.87
N LEU A 205 -6.87 -14.36 2.54
CA LEU A 205 -7.55 -13.13 2.99
C LEU A 205 -8.95 -12.99 2.40
N ALA A 206 -9.16 -13.37 1.13
CA ALA A 206 -10.46 -13.30 0.49
C ALA A 206 -11.50 -14.25 1.11
N ARG A 207 -11.06 -15.35 1.73
CA ARG A 207 -11.95 -16.27 2.48
C ARG A 207 -12.16 -15.86 3.93
N ALA A 208 -11.42 -14.88 4.45
CA ALA A 208 -11.56 -14.40 5.81
C ALA A 208 -12.77 -13.46 5.97
N ALA A 209 -13.10 -13.09 7.22
CA ALA A 209 -14.12 -12.11 7.56
C ALA A 209 -13.66 -10.70 7.16
N THR A 210 -13.76 -10.36 5.88
CA THR A 210 -13.17 -9.12 5.34
C THR A 210 -13.81 -7.86 5.89
N PHE A 211 -15.07 -7.92 6.38
CA PHE A 211 -15.66 -6.81 7.12
C PHE A 211 -14.95 -6.57 8.46
N ALA A 212 -14.66 -7.63 9.22
CA ALA A 212 -13.90 -7.51 10.46
C ALA A 212 -12.46 -7.02 10.20
N ILE A 213 -11.82 -7.48 9.11
CA ILE A 213 -10.50 -6.99 8.70
C ILE A 213 -10.55 -5.49 8.39
N ALA A 214 -11.59 -5.00 7.71
CA ALA A 214 -11.78 -3.57 7.46
C ALA A 214 -11.89 -2.77 8.78
N MET A 215 -12.62 -3.30 9.78
CA MET A 215 -12.74 -2.67 11.10
C MET A 215 -11.42 -2.67 11.87
N ILE A 216 -10.62 -3.73 11.76
CA ILE A 216 -9.26 -3.79 12.34
C ILE A 216 -8.37 -2.75 11.68
N LYS A 217 -8.36 -2.67 10.35
CA LYS A 217 -7.56 -1.69 9.60
C LYS A 217 -7.94 -0.26 9.96
N ASP A 218 -9.23 0.06 10.04
CA ASP A 218 -9.71 1.39 10.46
C ASP A 218 -9.29 1.72 11.90
N ALA A 219 -9.41 0.75 12.83
CA ALA A 219 -9.00 0.95 14.22
C ALA A 219 -7.49 1.23 14.34
N VAL A 220 -6.66 0.46 13.63
CA VAL A 220 -5.20 0.65 13.63
C VAL A 220 -4.83 1.97 12.98
N ASN A 221 -5.32 2.25 11.76
CA ASN A 221 -4.94 3.46 11.02
C ASN A 221 -5.35 4.75 11.74
N ARG A 222 -6.51 4.77 12.39
CA ARG A 222 -6.99 5.95 13.12
C ARG A 222 -6.47 6.03 14.54
N GLY A 223 -6.17 4.89 15.18
CA GLY A 223 -5.77 4.83 16.56
C GLY A 223 -4.28 5.04 16.81
N GLN A 224 -3.41 4.67 15.85
CA GLN A 224 -1.97 4.60 16.06
C GLN A 224 -1.29 5.92 16.50
N ASP A 225 -1.89 7.06 16.18
CA ASP A 225 -1.35 8.39 16.50
C ASP A 225 -2.15 9.12 17.60
N LEU A 226 -3.17 8.46 18.17
CA LEU A 226 -3.99 8.99 19.26
C LEU A 226 -3.43 8.59 20.63
N PRO A 227 -3.74 9.36 21.69
CA PRO A 227 -3.61 8.87 23.05
C PRO A 227 -4.35 7.53 23.23
N LEU A 228 -3.82 6.63 24.06
CA LEU A 228 -4.34 5.27 24.19
C LEU A 228 -5.85 5.21 24.53
N ASP A 229 -6.32 6.08 25.41
CA ASP A 229 -7.71 6.16 25.81
C ASP A 229 -8.65 6.56 24.66
N GLU A 230 -8.21 7.48 23.79
CA GLU A 230 -8.93 7.85 22.58
C GLU A 230 -8.89 6.73 21.54
N ALA A 231 -7.73 6.07 21.36
CA ALA A 231 -7.56 4.94 20.44
C ALA A 231 -8.46 3.76 20.84
N LEU A 232 -8.56 3.43 22.13
CA LEU A 232 -9.49 2.42 22.66
C LEU A 232 -10.96 2.77 22.36
N GLY A 233 -11.30 4.06 22.31
CA GLY A 233 -12.61 4.52 21.87
C GLY A 233 -12.89 4.27 20.37
N VAL A 234 -11.86 4.35 19.52
CA VAL A 234 -11.97 3.96 18.09
C VAL A 234 -12.16 2.46 17.96
N GLU A 235 -11.36 1.67 18.67
CA GLU A 235 -11.44 0.20 18.70
C GLU A 235 -12.84 -0.27 19.14
N ALA A 236 -13.36 0.26 20.25
CA ALA A 236 -14.69 -0.12 20.78
C ALA A 236 -15.82 0.12 19.74
N ARG A 237 -15.78 1.25 19.02
CA ARG A 237 -16.76 1.52 17.95
C ARG A 237 -16.65 0.52 16.80
N ASN A 238 -15.44 0.20 16.39
CA ASN A 238 -15.20 -0.76 15.29
C ASN A 238 -15.55 -2.19 15.70
N PHE A 239 -15.26 -2.56 16.97
CA PHE A 239 -15.72 -3.83 17.53
C PHE A 239 -17.25 -3.94 17.51
N ALA A 240 -17.96 -2.91 17.96
CA ALA A 240 -19.43 -2.91 17.96
C ALA A 240 -19.99 -3.10 16.55
N ARG A 241 -19.40 -2.44 15.53
CA ARG A 241 -19.81 -2.62 14.11
C ARG A 241 -19.54 -4.04 13.64
N ALA A 242 -18.35 -4.57 13.90
CA ALA A 242 -17.98 -5.94 13.52
C ALA A 242 -18.88 -6.98 14.21
N ALA A 243 -19.18 -6.82 15.49
CA ALA A 243 -20.03 -7.73 16.27
C ALA A 243 -21.48 -7.81 15.78
N LEU A 244 -21.97 -6.78 15.09
CA LEU A 244 -23.31 -6.72 14.50
C LEU A 244 -23.36 -7.23 13.04
N SER A 245 -22.23 -7.65 12.46
CA SER A 245 -22.15 -8.13 11.07
C SER A 245 -22.72 -9.55 10.89
N GLU A 246 -23.12 -9.89 9.67
CA GLU A 246 -23.47 -11.27 9.33
C GLU A 246 -22.27 -12.23 9.58
N ASP A 247 -21.05 -11.79 9.26
CA ASP A 247 -19.85 -12.57 9.44
C ASP A 247 -19.58 -12.93 10.91
N ALA A 248 -19.92 -12.05 11.86
CA ALA A 248 -19.81 -12.35 13.28
C ALA A 248 -20.74 -13.52 13.68
N VAL A 249 -21.96 -13.53 13.19
CA VAL A 249 -22.91 -14.62 13.44
C VAL A 249 -22.40 -15.92 12.82
N ILE A 250 -21.98 -15.87 11.54
CA ILE A 250 -21.40 -17.03 10.83
C ILE A 250 -20.20 -17.59 11.59
N GLY A 251 -19.26 -16.74 11.99
CA GLY A 251 -18.05 -17.15 12.70
C GLY A 251 -18.35 -17.78 14.06
N ILE A 252 -19.24 -17.18 14.86
CA ILE A 252 -19.63 -17.71 16.20
C ILE A 252 -20.34 -19.06 16.07
N VAL A 253 -21.29 -19.19 15.14
CA VAL A 253 -22.01 -20.46 14.90
C VAL A 253 -21.05 -21.55 14.45
N ALA A 254 -20.18 -21.26 13.47
CA ALA A 254 -19.18 -22.21 12.97
C ALA A 254 -18.22 -22.68 14.07
N PHE A 255 -17.80 -21.75 14.96
CA PHE A 255 -16.93 -22.09 16.11
C PHE A 255 -17.59 -23.14 17.02
N PHE A 256 -18.84 -22.93 17.43
CA PHE A 256 -19.55 -23.89 18.27
C PHE A 256 -19.84 -25.22 17.57
N GLN A 257 -20.04 -25.19 16.26
CA GLN A 257 -20.26 -26.39 15.44
C GLN A 257 -18.96 -27.09 15.03
N LYS A 258 -17.79 -26.53 15.34
CA LYS A 258 -16.46 -27.01 14.90
C LYS A 258 -16.37 -27.15 13.38
N GLN A 259 -16.93 -26.20 12.65
CA GLN A 259 -16.93 -26.12 11.19
C GLN A 259 -16.08 -24.95 10.70
N GLN A 260 -15.68 -24.99 9.43
CA GLN A 260 -15.05 -23.86 8.78
C GLN A 260 -16.15 -22.82 8.41
N PRO A 261 -15.98 -21.54 8.78
CA PRO A 261 -16.95 -20.50 8.41
C PRO A 261 -16.85 -20.12 6.93
N GLU A 262 -17.98 -19.84 6.32
CA GLU A 262 -18.06 -19.26 4.96
C GLU A 262 -18.48 -17.80 5.07
N PHE A 263 -17.51 -16.93 5.28
CA PHE A 263 -17.72 -15.50 5.46
C PHE A 263 -18.19 -14.82 4.18
N ARG A 264 -19.06 -13.81 4.34
CA ARG A 264 -19.66 -13.04 3.24
C ARG A 264 -19.06 -11.64 3.08
N GLY A 265 -18.26 -11.17 4.04
CA GLY A 265 -17.64 -9.85 4.01
C GLY A 265 -18.58 -8.71 4.38
N ARG A 266 -19.62 -8.97 5.14
CA ARG A 266 -20.64 -7.99 5.53
C ARG A 266 -21.29 -8.30 6.88
#